data_66cbcb1ee5ce49f6ea5a2ff7d185910b
#
_entry.id   66cbcb1ee5ce49f6ea5a2ff7d185910b
#
_cell.length_a   1.000
_cell.length_b   1.000
_cell.length_c   1.000
_cell.angle_alpha   90.00
_cell.angle_beta   90.00
_cell.angle_gamma   90.00
#
_symmetry.space_group_name_H-M   'P 1'
#
loop_
_entity.id
_entity.type
_entity.pdbx_description
1 polymer ?
#
loop_
_entity_poly.entity_id
_entity_poly.type
_entity_poly.pdbx_seq_one_letter_code
_entity_poly.pdbx_strand_id
1 'polypeptide(L)'
;MIKAFILGLISLSAVVNTADKNYKIEGKCVDPQAKGRVTLIAYNDNHQLDTIAKSPIVNGKFMLSGSVSKTKVGYLLINERLKDYIPILLDEGKYQMVVDGDVVISITGTEEQDILSKYIATRIEQAKLLEEFRQRPLDDRRNDSIKRMYRERDAVIIPKMKEEQYKLLEEHPDCYATAIFFNLDLKEKGLKELTFIYDKLTGRGKDNPYAKKILQRIEKLKALEKGAVAPNFTLKTPDDKTMVLHEIPGKVKIIDFWASWCYPCRKENPFMKKLYEKYHDKGLEIIGVSLDNDHKKWQQSIFYGRCPRIRR
;
A
#
# COMPACT_ATOMS: atom_id res chain seq x y z
N MET A 1 -27.45 -64.73 -9.61
CA MET A 1 -27.75 -63.65 -8.67
C MET A 1 -26.44 -63.26 -7.98
N ILE A 2 -25.77 -62.24 -8.48
CA ILE A 2 -24.52 -61.72 -7.92
C ILE A 2 -24.82 -60.29 -7.42
N LYS A 3 -24.79 -60.10 -6.11
CA LYS A 3 -24.94 -58.80 -5.49
C LYS A 3 -23.60 -58.08 -5.51
N ALA A 4 -23.52 -56.98 -6.26
CA ALA A 4 -22.39 -56.09 -6.20
C ALA A 4 -22.52 -55.16 -4.96
N PHE A 5 -21.54 -55.22 -4.06
CA PHE A 5 -21.32 -54.27 -2.99
C PHE A 5 -20.60 -53.04 -3.54
N ILE A 6 -21.30 -51.90 -3.55
CA ILE A 6 -20.68 -50.60 -3.81
C ILE A 6 -20.18 -50.09 -2.46
N LEU A 7 -18.87 -50.13 -2.21
CA LEU A 7 -18.21 -49.40 -1.13
C LEU A 7 -18.17 -47.89 -1.52
N GLY A 8 -19.00 -47.11 -0.89
CA GLY A 8 -18.91 -45.64 -0.94
C GLY A 8 -17.69 -45.19 -0.13
N LEU A 9 -16.69 -44.66 -0.84
CA LEU A 9 -15.61 -43.88 -0.26
C LEU A 9 -16.19 -42.56 0.23
N ILE A 10 -16.45 -42.45 1.51
CA ILE A 10 -16.69 -41.15 2.18
C ILE A 10 -15.33 -40.48 2.30
N SER A 11 -15.04 -39.51 1.44
CA SER A 11 -13.92 -38.60 1.62
C SER A 11 -14.22 -37.71 2.83
N LEU A 12 -13.61 -38.04 3.95
CA LEU A 12 -13.59 -37.20 5.15
C LEU A 12 -12.69 -36.00 4.81
N SER A 13 -13.27 -34.91 4.30
CA SER A 13 -12.60 -33.63 4.27
C SER A 13 -12.38 -33.21 5.72
N ALA A 14 -11.15 -33.29 6.21
CA ALA A 14 -10.76 -32.74 7.48
C ALA A 14 -11.03 -31.23 7.42
N VAL A 15 -12.12 -30.80 8.04
CA VAL A 15 -12.34 -29.41 8.41
C VAL A 15 -11.26 -29.10 9.43
N VAL A 16 -10.20 -28.42 9.01
CA VAL A 16 -9.23 -27.85 9.93
C VAL A 16 -9.99 -26.76 10.69
N ASN A 17 -10.48 -27.12 11.85
CA ASN A 17 -11.09 -26.20 12.80
C ASN A 17 -9.94 -25.39 13.41
N THR A 18 -9.54 -24.28 12.75
CA THR A 18 -8.63 -23.32 13.34
C THR A 18 -9.39 -22.66 14.49
N ALA A 19 -9.00 -22.96 15.71
CA ALA A 19 -9.56 -22.30 16.88
C ALA A 19 -9.43 -20.78 16.70
N ASP A 20 -10.53 -20.06 16.95
CA ASP A 20 -10.53 -18.59 16.86
C ASP A 20 -9.55 -18.01 17.89
N LYS A 21 -8.74 -17.05 17.43
CA LYS A 21 -7.77 -16.33 18.25
C LYS A 21 -8.46 -15.18 18.97
N ASN A 22 -8.56 -15.27 20.28
CA ASN A 22 -9.23 -14.26 21.09
C ASN A 22 -8.28 -13.10 21.43
N TYR A 23 -8.73 -11.87 21.17
CA TYR A 23 -7.99 -10.66 21.54
C TYR A 23 -8.77 -9.81 22.54
N LYS A 24 -8.03 -9.07 23.36
CA LYS A 24 -8.55 -8.03 24.27
C LYS A 24 -7.63 -6.81 24.19
N ILE A 25 -8.20 -5.64 23.87
CA ILE A 25 -7.50 -4.37 23.81
C ILE A 25 -8.03 -3.49 24.93
N GLU A 26 -7.17 -3.11 25.86
CA GLU A 26 -7.45 -2.17 26.92
C GLU A 26 -6.78 -0.84 26.59
N GLY A 27 -7.57 0.21 26.41
CA GLY A 27 -7.09 1.52 26.04
C GLY A 27 -7.34 2.59 27.10
N LYS A 28 -6.39 3.51 27.19
CA LYS A 28 -6.52 4.73 27.99
C LYS A 28 -6.20 5.96 27.17
N CYS A 29 -6.96 7.02 27.36
CA CYS A 29 -6.67 8.33 26.81
C CYS A 29 -5.75 9.12 27.77
N VAL A 30 -4.89 9.97 27.21
CA VAL A 30 -4.05 10.89 27.99
C VAL A 30 -4.96 11.85 28.79
N ASP A 31 -5.99 12.38 28.15
CA ASP A 31 -7.05 13.12 28.84
C ASP A 31 -8.02 12.15 29.54
N PRO A 32 -8.07 12.14 30.89
CA PRO A 32 -8.98 11.28 31.66
C PRO A 32 -10.46 11.66 31.51
N GLN A 33 -10.77 12.85 30.97
CA GLN A 33 -12.12 13.31 30.69
C GLN A 33 -12.56 13.05 29.26
N ALA A 34 -11.69 12.43 28.44
CA ALA A 34 -11.98 12.12 27.03
C ALA A 34 -13.27 11.31 26.91
N LYS A 35 -14.08 11.68 25.94
CA LYS A 35 -15.35 11.02 25.59
C LYS A 35 -15.38 10.72 24.11
N GLY A 36 -16.25 9.80 23.72
CA GLY A 36 -16.44 9.46 22.32
C GLY A 36 -16.49 7.96 22.10
N ARG A 37 -15.98 7.51 20.95
CA ARG A 37 -16.02 6.10 20.54
C ARG A 37 -14.72 5.69 19.87
N VAL A 38 -14.30 4.47 20.15
CA VAL A 38 -13.24 3.78 19.40
C VAL A 38 -13.86 2.71 18.55
N THR A 39 -13.49 2.67 17.28
CA THR A 39 -13.92 1.67 16.31
C THR A 39 -12.69 0.96 15.77
N LEU A 40 -12.67 -0.36 15.88
CA LEU A 40 -11.65 -1.23 15.27
C LEU A 40 -12.16 -1.68 13.92
N ILE A 41 -11.40 -1.43 12.88
CA ILE A 41 -11.68 -1.84 11.50
C ILE A 41 -10.56 -2.73 10.97
N ALA A 42 -10.87 -3.61 10.03
CA ALA A 42 -9.88 -4.36 9.25
C ALA A 42 -10.43 -4.72 7.88
N TYR A 43 -9.52 -5.05 6.96
CA TYR A 43 -9.94 -5.56 5.65
C TYR A 43 -10.47 -6.99 5.76
N ASN A 44 -11.61 -7.26 5.14
CA ASN A 44 -12.13 -8.60 4.92
C ASN A 44 -11.45 -9.28 3.71
N ASP A 45 -11.83 -10.51 3.43
CA ASP A 45 -11.24 -11.28 2.32
C ASP A 45 -11.58 -10.69 0.92
N ASN A 46 -12.59 -9.84 0.82
CA ASN A 46 -12.96 -9.09 -0.38
C ASN A 46 -12.27 -7.72 -0.50
N HIS A 47 -11.28 -7.44 0.34
CA HIS A 47 -10.57 -6.15 0.42
C HIS A 47 -11.47 -4.95 0.75
N GLN A 48 -12.60 -5.18 1.44
CA GLN A 48 -13.45 -4.14 1.98
C GLN A 48 -13.15 -3.92 3.46
N LEU A 49 -13.28 -2.69 3.93
CA LEU A 49 -13.11 -2.35 5.34
C LEU A 49 -14.37 -2.70 6.12
N ASP A 50 -14.23 -3.64 7.05
CA ASP A 50 -15.29 -4.03 7.98
C ASP A 50 -15.02 -3.48 9.38
N THR A 51 -16.09 -3.12 10.08
CA THR A 51 -16.02 -2.87 11.52
C THR A 51 -15.94 -4.20 12.25
N ILE A 52 -14.88 -4.37 13.04
CA ILE A 52 -14.67 -5.59 13.85
C ILE A 52 -15.22 -5.41 15.26
N ALA A 53 -14.97 -4.27 15.90
CA ALA A 53 -15.43 -3.98 17.25
C ALA A 53 -15.62 -2.48 17.47
N LYS A 54 -16.48 -2.11 18.42
CA LYS A 54 -16.70 -0.73 18.84
C LYS A 54 -16.75 -0.65 20.36
N SER A 55 -16.25 0.43 20.93
CA SER A 55 -16.33 0.73 22.37
C SER A 55 -16.53 2.21 22.61
N PRO A 56 -17.40 2.62 23.57
CA PRO A 56 -17.40 3.99 24.04
C PRO A 56 -16.12 4.29 24.83
N ILE A 57 -15.70 5.55 24.84
CA ILE A 57 -14.69 6.07 25.75
C ILE A 57 -15.43 6.58 26.99
N VAL A 58 -15.16 5.99 28.15
CA VAL A 58 -15.77 6.35 29.42
C VAL A 58 -14.66 6.64 30.44
N ASN A 59 -14.67 7.83 31.00
CA ASN A 59 -13.62 8.30 31.92
C ASN A 59 -12.20 8.07 31.36
N GLY A 60 -11.99 8.42 30.09
CA GLY A 60 -10.72 8.27 29.41
C GLY A 60 -10.28 6.81 29.16
N LYS A 61 -11.17 5.82 29.29
CA LYS A 61 -10.85 4.40 29.08
C LYS A 61 -11.80 3.75 28.08
N PHE A 62 -11.30 2.74 27.39
CA PHE A 62 -12.11 1.91 26.50
C PHE A 62 -11.60 0.46 26.47
N MET A 63 -12.44 -0.45 26.05
CA MET A 63 -12.08 -1.85 25.91
C MET A 63 -12.72 -2.44 24.65
N LEU A 64 -11.90 -3.08 23.81
CA LEU A 64 -12.33 -3.83 22.65
C LEU A 64 -11.97 -5.29 22.83
N SER A 65 -12.85 -6.20 22.46
CA SER A 65 -12.58 -7.65 22.51
C SER A 65 -13.29 -8.32 21.34
N GLY A 66 -12.76 -9.46 20.94
CA GLY A 66 -13.33 -10.27 19.87
C GLY A 66 -12.42 -11.44 19.52
N SER A 67 -12.68 -12.05 18.38
CA SER A 67 -11.87 -13.12 17.85
C SER A 67 -11.56 -12.95 16.38
N VAL A 68 -10.45 -13.51 15.93
CA VAL A 68 -10.07 -13.61 14.52
C VAL A 68 -9.66 -15.03 14.19
N SER A 69 -10.07 -15.54 13.04
CA SER A 69 -9.70 -16.91 12.61
C SER A 69 -8.24 -17.04 12.17
N LYS A 70 -7.62 -15.92 11.82
CA LYS A 70 -6.20 -15.80 11.40
C LYS A 70 -5.65 -14.45 11.83
N THR A 71 -4.34 -14.37 12.03
CA THR A 71 -3.66 -13.09 12.29
C THR A 71 -4.03 -12.06 11.22
N LYS A 72 -4.49 -10.88 11.66
CA LYS A 72 -5.05 -9.83 10.79
C LYS A 72 -4.56 -8.45 11.22
N VAL A 73 -4.35 -7.58 10.25
CA VAL A 73 -4.07 -6.17 10.53
C VAL A 73 -5.36 -5.40 10.67
N GLY A 74 -5.53 -4.78 11.83
CA GLY A 74 -6.60 -3.83 12.10
C GLY A 74 -6.10 -2.40 12.20
N TYR A 75 -7.04 -1.46 12.19
CA TYR A 75 -6.78 -0.02 12.36
C TYR A 75 -7.83 0.55 13.31
N LEU A 76 -7.44 1.55 14.11
CA LEU A 76 -8.36 2.22 14.99
C LEU A 76 -8.82 3.55 14.44
N LEU A 77 -10.13 3.75 14.55
CA LEU A 77 -10.78 5.04 14.34
C LEU A 77 -11.17 5.59 15.70
N ILE A 78 -10.74 6.80 16.02
CA ILE A 78 -11.15 7.50 17.21
C ILE A 78 -12.12 8.60 16.77
N ASN A 79 -13.35 8.57 17.33
CA ASN A 79 -14.43 9.49 16.92
C ASN A 79 -14.67 9.47 15.40
N GLU A 80 -14.59 8.27 14.79
CA GLU A 80 -14.78 8.06 13.35
C GLU A 80 -13.76 8.79 12.45
N ARG A 81 -12.67 9.30 13.05
CA ARG A 81 -11.55 9.92 12.33
C ARG A 81 -10.40 8.93 12.21
N LEU A 82 -9.90 8.79 11.01
CA LEU A 82 -8.72 8.02 10.70
C LEU A 82 -7.58 9.01 10.42
N LYS A 83 -6.88 9.45 11.47
CA LYS A 83 -5.78 10.40 11.32
C LYS A 83 -4.44 9.74 11.06
N ASP A 84 -4.10 8.74 11.84
CA ASP A 84 -2.85 8.02 11.69
C ASP A 84 -3.12 6.52 11.65
N TYR A 85 -2.71 5.90 10.54
CA TYR A 85 -2.82 4.46 10.31
C TYR A 85 -1.78 3.71 11.12
N ILE A 86 -1.89 3.70 12.47
CA ILE A 86 -1.07 2.79 13.26
C ILE A 86 -1.72 1.42 13.19
N PRO A 87 -1.09 0.46 12.52
CA PRO A 87 -1.63 -0.87 12.42
C PRO A 87 -1.56 -1.59 13.77
N ILE A 88 -2.63 -2.26 14.14
CA ILE A 88 -2.64 -3.23 15.22
C ILE A 88 -2.66 -4.64 14.63
N LEU A 89 -1.78 -5.48 15.12
CA LEU A 89 -1.73 -6.88 14.72
C LEU A 89 -2.69 -7.67 15.61
N LEU A 90 -3.87 -7.97 15.10
CA LEU A 90 -4.87 -8.79 15.80
C LEU A 90 -4.48 -10.25 15.75
N ASP A 91 -4.10 -10.79 16.89
CA ASP A 91 -3.80 -12.19 17.15
C ASP A 91 -4.31 -12.55 18.55
N GLU A 92 -4.15 -13.79 18.97
CA GLU A 92 -4.46 -14.18 20.34
C GLU A 92 -3.61 -13.38 21.34
N GLY A 93 -4.27 -12.68 22.28
CA GLY A 93 -3.55 -11.95 23.30
C GLY A 93 -4.26 -10.73 23.88
N LYS A 94 -3.56 -10.09 24.80
CA LYS A 94 -4.00 -8.86 25.46
C LYS A 94 -3.11 -7.70 25.03
N TYR A 95 -3.74 -6.59 24.70
CA TYR A 95 -3.06 -5.39 24.22
C TYR A 95 -3.33 -4.23 25.19
N GLN A 96 -2.31 -3.42 25.40
CA GLN A 96 -2.42 -2.14 26.10
C GLN A 96 -2.24 -1.00 25.10
N MET A 97 -3.10 0.00 25.16
CA MET A 97 -3.07 1.11 24.22
C MET A 97 -3.15 2.45 24.94
N VAL A 98 -2.37 3.40 24.47
CA VAL A 98 -2.44 4.81 24.91
C VAL A 98 -2.81 5.70 23.74
N VAL A 99 -3.79 6.58 23.96
CA VAL A 99 -4.33 7.47 22.94
C VAL A 99 -4.28 8.92 23.45
N ASP A 100 -3.86 9.85 22.59
CA ASP A 100 -3.92 11.29 22.83
C ASP A 100 -4.78 11.97 21.75
N GLY A 101 -5.92 12.52 22.16
CA GLY A 101 -6.92 13.01 21.21
C GLY A 101 -7.40 11.91 20.26
N ASP A 102 -7.10 12.04 18.98
CA ASP A 102 -7.41 11.08 17.93
C ASP A 102 -6.16 10.31 17.42
N VAL A 103 -5.04 10.41 18.15
CA VAL A 103 -3.76 9.77 17.81
C VAL A 103 -3.44 8.62 18.76
N VAL A 104 -3.06 7.47 18.22
CA VAL A 104 -2.54 6.35 19.02
C VAL A 104 -1.07 6.61 19.34
N ILE A 105 -0.73 6.71 20.63
CA ILE A 105 0.64 6.98 21.10
C ILE A 105 1.44 5.69 21.22
N SER A 106 0.83 4.62 21.73
CA SER A 106 1.50 3.34 21.88
C SER A 106 0.52 2.17 21.85
N ILE A 107 0.99 1.05 21.35
CA ILE A 107 0.32 -0.25 21.43
C ILE A 107 1.36 -1.28 21.81
N THR A 108 1.08 -2.08 22.85
CA THR A 108 1.93 -3.17 23.33
C THR A 108 1.09 -4.38 23.68
N GLY A 109 1.70 -5.54 23.88
CA GLY A 109 1.03 -6.69 24.49
C GLY A 109 1.39 -8.05 23.94
N THR A 110 1.51 -8.24 22.65
CA THR A 110 2.05 -9.46 22.08
C THR A 110 3.44 -9.19 21.49
N GLU A 111 4.31 -10.21 21.48
CA GLU A 111 5.66 -10.07 20.92
C GLU A 111 5.63 -9.50 19.50
N GLU A 112 4.77 -10.00 18.65
CA GLU A 112 4.59 -9.53 17.27
C GLU A 112 4.14 -8.05 17.21
N GLN A 113 3.23 -7.63 18.10
CA GLN A 113 2.80 -6.24 18.18
C GLN A 113 3.93 -5.34 18.68
N ASP A 114 4.69 -5.78 19.66
CA ASP A 114 5.79 -5.01 20.23
C ASP A 114 6.91 -4.79 19.18
N ILE A 115 7.19 -5.80 18.35
CA ILE A 115 8.09 -5.69 17.21
C ILE A 115 7.53 -4.71 16.17
N LEU A 116 6.24 -4.82 15.80
CA LEU A 116 5.61 -3.87 14.89
C LEU A 116 5.70 -2.45 15.41
N SER A 117 5.48 -2.24 16.70
CA SER A 117 5.56 -0.94 17.36
C SER A 117 6.98 -0.36 17.32
N LYS A 118 8.03 -1.19 17.47
CA LYS A 118 9.42 -0.75 17.28
C LYS A 118 9.66 -0.25 15.84
N TYR A 119 9.20 -1.00 14.84
CA TYR A 119 9.28 -0.55 13.44
C TYR A 119 8.55 0.78 13.19
N ILE A 120 7.35 0.93 13.73
CA ILE A 120 6.58 2.19 13.59
C ILE A 120 7.34 3.35 14.26
N ALA A 121 7.95 3.11 15.43
CA ALA A 121 8.73 4.12 16.14
C ALA A 121 9.89 4.70 15.30
N THR A 122 10.52 3.90 14.44
CA THR A 122 11.60 4.40 13.55
C THR A 122 11.11 5.49 12.59
N ARG A 123 9.81 5.57 12.29
CA ARG A 123 9.23 6.53 11.33
C ARG A 123 8.78 7.84 11.97
N ILE A 124 8.79 7.94 13.30
CA ILE A 124 8.20 9.09 14.03
C ILE A 124 8.88 10.40 13.66
N GLU A 125 10.21 10.42 13.57
CA GLU A 125 10.97 11.64 13.25
C GLU A 125 10.62 12.15 11.84
N GLN A 126 10.58 11.27 10.84
CA GLN A 126 10.17 11.61 9.49
C GLN A 126 8.71 12.06 9.42
N ALA A 127 7.81 11.37 10.13
CA ALA A 127 6.39 11.73 10.17
C ALA A 127 6.19 13.14 10.76
N LYS A 128 6.90 13.50 11.84
CA LYS A 128 6.89 14.86 12.42
C LYS A 128 7.39 15.90 11.43
N LEU A 129 8.47 15.62 10.70
CA LEU A 129 9.01 16.51 9.68
C LEU A 129 8.03 16.75 8.55
N LEU A 130 7.37 15.70 8.08
CA LEU A 130 6.37 15.78 7.04
C LEU A 130 5.13 16.58 7.48
N GLU A 131 4.69 16.38 8.72
CA GLU A 131 3.56 17.10 9.28
C GLU A 131 3.91 18.60 9.46
N GLU A 132 5.10 18.92 9.97
CA GLU A 132 5.60 20.30 10.03
C GLU A 132 5.55 20.97 8.64
N PHE A 133 5.97 20.28 7.59
CA PHE A 133 5.89 20.79 6.22
C PHE A 133 4.45 21.00 5.76
N ARG A 134 3.54 20.07 6.06
CA ARG A 134 2.13 20.13 5.65
C ARG A 134 1.37 21.29 6.32
N GLN A 135 1.74 21.63 7.54
CA GLN A 135 1.13 22.72 8.30
C GLN A 135 1.55 24.12 7.82
N ARG A 136 2.62 24.22 7.00
CA ARG A 136 3.03 25.50 6.43
C ARG A 136 1.99 26.06 5.45
N PRO A 137 1.91 27.39 5.31
CA PRO A 137 1.11 28.05 4.28
C PRO A 137 1.41 27.48 2.87
N LEU A 138 0.43 27.52 1.98
CA LEU A 138 0.55 26.93 0.64
C LEU A 138 1.70 27.56 -0.18
N ASP A 139 1.91 28.88 -0.03
CA ASP A 139 2.99 29.59 -0.75
C ASP A 139 4.37 29.17 -0.23
N ASP A 140 4.53 28.97 1.07
CA ASP A 140 5.75 28.39 1.65
C ASP A 140 6.02 27.00 1.10
N ARG A 141 4.99 26.14 1.02
CA ARG A 141 5.12 24.78 0.47
C ARG A 141 5.46 24.75 -1.02
N ARG A 142 5.22 25.86 -1.75
CA ARG A 142 5.62 26.05 -3.14
C ARG A 142 7.02 26.62 -3.30
N ASN A 143 7.57 27.23 -2.27
CA ASN A 143 8.88 27.86 -2.26
C ASN A 143 10.00 26.81 -2.37
N ASP A 144 10.88 26.97 -3.36
CA ASP A 144 11.92 25.98 -3.65
C ASP A 144 13.03 25.96 -2.59
N SER A 145 13.30 27.09 -1.91
CA SER A 145 14.27 27.12 -0.79
C SER A 145 13.74 26.33 0.42
N ILE A 146 12.44 26.47 0.72
CA ILE A 146 11.79 25.72 1.80
C ILE A 146 11.78 24.22 1.46
N LYS A 147 11.39 23.84 0.24
CA LYS A 147 11.45 22.44 -0.21
C LYS A 147 12.86 21.85 -0.13
N ARG A 148 13.88 22.67 -0.44
CA ARG A 148 15.28 22.24 -0.35
C ARG A 148 15.66 21.96 1.11
N MET A 149 15.34 22.87 2.03
CA MET A 149 15.61 22.68 3.45
C MET A 149 14.99 21.39 4.01
N TYR A 150 13.72 21.07 3.64
CA TYR A 150 13.09 19.83 4.08
C TYR A 150 13.73 18.60 3.43
N ARG A 151 14.13 18.65 2.15
CA ARG A 151 14.89 17.56 1.51
C ARG A 151 16.25 17.31 2.15
N GLU A 152 16.94 18.36 2.59
CA GLU A 152 18.21 18.24 3.31
C GLU A 152 18.02 17.58 4.69
N ARG A 153 16.95 17.91 5.40
CA ARG A 153 16.59 17.22 6.66
C ARG A 153 16.22 15.75 6.42
N ASP A 154 15.39 15.46 5.41
CA ASP A 154 15.05 14.09 5.00
C ASP A 154 16.30 13.28 4.63
N ALA A 155 17.27 13.89 3.97
CA ALA A 155 18.52 13.23 3.59
C ALA A 155 19.36 12.75 4.79
N VAL A 156 19.13 13.31 5.97
CA VAL A 156 19.76 12.84 7.24
C VAL A 156 18.86 11.81 7.93
N ILE A 157 17.55 12.07 8.01
CA ILE A 157 16.60 11.24 8.75
C ILE A 157 16.39 9.87 8.08
N ILE A 158 16.21 9.86 6.75
CA ILE A 158 15.85 8.63 6.03
C ILE A 158 16.94 7.55 6.10
N PRO A 159 18.23 7.82 5.90
CA PRO A 159 19.26 6.80 6.03
C PRO A 159 19.31 6.18 7.43
N LYS A 160 19.26 7.01 8.49
CA LYS A 160 19.24 6.55 9.88
C LYS A 160 18.01 5.68 10.17
N MET A 161 16.83 6.13 9.76
CA MET A 161 15.60 5.37 9.88
C MET A 161 15.70 4.01 9.18
N LYS A 162 16.24 3.96 7.95
CA LYS A 162 16.42 2.70 7.22
C LYS A 162 17.43 1.77 7.89
N GLU A 163 18.52 2.29 8.43
CA GLU A 163 19.50 1.50 9.18
C GLU A 163 18.84 0.81 10.38
N GLU A 164 18.04 1.54 11.17
CA GLU A 164 17.29 0.98 12.29
C GLU A 164 16.27 -0.07 11.83
N GLN A 165 15.57 0.16 10.73
CA GLN A 165 14.61 -0.80 10.15
C GLN A 165 15.28 -2.08 9.66
N TYR A 166 16.45 -1.98 9.04
CA TYR A 166 17.19 -3.15 8.57
C TYR A 166 17.84 -3.92 9.72
N LYS A 167 18.26 -3.25 10.78
CA LYS A 167 18.68 -3.90 12.02
C LYS A 167 17.54 -4.71 12.64
N LEU A 168 16.34 -4.15 12.74
CA LEU A 168 15.15 -4.88 13.21
C LEU A 168 14.79 -6.06 12.29
N LEU A 169 14.99 -5.94 10.97
CA LEU A 169 14.80 -7.05 10.03
C LEU A 169 15.78 -8.20 10.28
N GLU A 170 17.03 -7.89 10.62
CA GLU A 170 18.04 -8.90 10.95
C GLU A 170 17.80 -9.55 12.33
N GLU A 171 17.29 -8.79 13.29
CA GLU A 171 16.93 -9.28 14.63
C GLU A 171 15.63 -10.13 14.63
N HIS A 172 14.67 -9.82 13.74
CA HIS A 172 13.33 -10.42 13.72
C HIS A 172 12.91 -10.89 12.30
N PRO A 173 13.73 -11.69 11.60
CA PRO A 173 13.43 -12.07 10.21
C PRO A 173 12.28 -13.05 10.06
N ASP A 174 11.92 -13.77 11.11
CA ASP A 174 10.86 -14.79 11.16
C ASP A 174 9.52 -14.24 11.68
N CYS A 175 9.47 -12.95 12.07
CA CYS A 175 8.27 -12.33 12.61
C CYS A 175 7.30 -11.90 11.51
N TYR A 176 6.03 -12.15 11.75
CA TYR A 176 4.91 -11.73 10.90
C TYR A 176 4.86 -10.19 10.77
N ALA A 177 5.10 -9.49 11.90
CA ALA A 177 5.17 -8.05 12.01
C ALA A 177 6.17 -7.42 11.03
N THR A 178 7.31 -8.06 10.81
CA THR A 178 8.35 -7.61 9.87
C THR A 178 7.82 -7.52 8.44
N ALA A 179 7.16 -8.57 7.95
CA ALA A 179 6.58 -8.55 6.62
C ALA A 179 5.45 -7.53 6.49
N ILE A 180 4.62 -7.36 7.53
CA ILE A 180 3.57 -6.33 7.57
C ILE A 180 4.18 -4.94 7.43
N PHE A 181 5.18 -4.62 8.25
CA PHE A 181 5.81 -3.30 8.23
C PHE A 181 6.32 -2.93 6.84
N PHE A 182 7.06 -3.82 6.19
CA PHE A 182 7.59 -3.56 4.85
C PHE A 182 6.53 -3.54 3.74
N ASN A 183 5.31 -3.97 4.03
CA ASN A 183 4.16 -3.82 3.13
C ASN A 183 3.47 -2.45 3.23
N LEU A 184 3.65 -1.67 4.30
CA LEU A 184 2.94 -0.40 4.50
C LEU A 184 3.22 0.61 3.37
N ASP A 185 4.44 0.60 2.83
CA ASP A 185 4.89 1.46 1.74
C ASP A 185 5.47 0.64 0.56
N LEU A 186 4.92 -0.54 0.32
CA LEU A 186 5.38 -1.50 -0.69
C LEU A 186 5.52 -0.88 -2.10
N LYS A 187 4.65 0.07 -2.45
CA LYS A 187 4.65 0.70 -3.78
C LYS A 187 5.81 1.67 -3.97
N GLU A 188 6.36 2.20 -2.91
CA GLU A 188 7.43 3.21 -2.91
C GLU A 188 8.82 2.57 -2.99
N LYS A 189 8.92 1.27 -2.70
CA LYS A 189 10.19 0.53 -2.71
C LYS A 189 10.55 0.03 -4.10
N GLY A 190 11.85 0.15 -4.42
CA GLY A 190 12.44 -0.37 -5.66
C GLY A 190 12.79 -1.87 -5.60
N LEU A 191 13.12 -2.43 -6.77
CA LEU A 191 13.41 -3.86 -6.91
C LEU A 191 14.55 -4.34 -5.98
N LYS A 192 15.67 -3.61 -5.94
CA LYS A 192 16.84 -3.98 -5.12
C LYS A 192 16.49 -4.04 -3.62
N GLU A 193 15.77 -3.03 -3.13
CA GLU A 193 15.35 -2.95 -1.73
C GLU A 193 14.39 -4.08 -1.37
N LEU A 194 13.37 -4.33 -2.20
CA LEU A 194 12.40 -5.40 -1.95
C LEU A 194 13.04 -6.80 -2.01
N THR A 195 13.97 -7.02 -2.93
CA THR A 195 14.72 -8.29 -3.01
C THR A 195 15.53 -8.51 -1.75
N PHE A 196 16.29 -7.48 -1.30
CA PHE A 196 17.05 -7.55 -0.05
C PHE A 196 16.15 -7.90 1.15
N ILE A 197 15.01 -7.21 1.30
CA ILE A 197 14.06 -7.47 2.40
C ILE A 197 13.53 -8.91 2.31
N TYR A 198 13.07 -9.35 1.14
CA TYR A 198 12.48 -10.67 0.97
C TYR A 198 13.47 -11.82 1.20
N ASP A 199 14.71 -11.64 0.80
CA ASP A 199 15.77 -12.65 0.98
C ASP A 199 16.16 -12.81 2.46
N LYS A 200 16.05 -11.75 3.25
CA LYS A 200 16.29 -11.78 4.71
C LYS A 200 15.14 -12.43 5.49
N LEU A 201 13.90 -12.39 4.99
CA LEU A 201 12.77 -13.01 5.69
C LEU A 201 12.92 -14.53 5.79
N THR A 202 12.55 -15.09 6.94
CA THR A 202 12.60 -16.52 7.25
C THR A 202 11.29 -16.99 7.90
N GLY A 203 11.10 -18.29 8.09
CA GLY A 203 10.00 -18.88 8.84
C GLY A 203 8.64 -18.22 8.60
N ARG A 204 7.94 -17.84 9.69
CA ARG A 204 6.64 -17.15 9.63
C ARG A 204 6.71 -15.78 8.98
N GLY A 205 7.84 -15.08 9.08
CA GLY A 205 8.09 -13.81 8.41
C GLY A 205 8.05 -13.93 6.89
N LYS A 206 8.42 -15.09 6.33
CA LYS A 206 8.40 -15.38 4.89
C LYS A 206 7.12 -16.09 4.45
N ASP A 207 6.59 -17.00 5.24
CA ASP A 207 5.39 -17.77 4.91
C ASP A 207 4.11 -17.07 5.42
N ASN A 208 3.80 -15.93 4.85
CA ASN A 208 2.58 -15.19 5.16
C ASN A 208 2.08 -14.36 3.96
N PRO A 209 0.83 -13.87 3.98
CA PRO A 209 0.25 -13.12 2.87
C PRO A 209 0.99 -11.82 2.52
N TYR A 210 1.65 -11.18 3.49
CA TYR A 210 2.37 -9.91 3.27
C TYR A 210 3.71 -10.15 2.57
N ALA A 211 4.45 -11.18 2.95
CA ALA A 211 5.65 -11.61 2.24
C ALA A 211 5.33 -12.04 0.79
N LYS A 212 4.21 -12.73 0.57
CA LYS A 212 3.72 -13.05 -0.79
C LYS A 212 3.44 -11.80 -1.62
N LYS A 213 2.90 -10.72 -1.04
CA LYS A 213 2.73 -9.43 -1.72
C LYS A 213 4.07 -8.77 -2.08
N ILE A 214 5.08 -8.88 -1.20
CA ILE A 214 6.44 -8.40 -1.49
C ILE A 214 6.99 -9.16 -2.71
N LEU A 215 6.92 -10.49 -2.71
CA LEU A 215 7.38 -11.32 -3.83
C LEU A 215 6.66 -10.97 -5.15
N GLN A 216 5.34 -10.86 -5.14
CA GLN A 216 4.55 -10.44 -6.30
C GLN A 216 4.98 -9.06 -6.83
N ARG A 217 5.35 -8.13 -5.94
CA ARG A 217 5.85 -6.82 -6.34
C ARG A 217 7.24 -6.93 -6.98
N ILE A 218 8.12 -7.76 -6.43
CA ILE A 218 9.44 -8.06 -7.00
C ILE A 218 9.28 -8.60 -8.43
N GLU A 219 8.41 -9.58 -8.65
CA GLU A 219 8.16 -10.16 -9.97
C GLU A 219 7.67 -9.12 -10.97
N LYS A 220 6.71 -8.27 -10.56
CA LYS A 220 6.23 -7.16 -11.39
C LYS A 220 7.33 -6.17 -11.75
N LEU A 221 8.22 -5.84 -10.81
CA LEU A 221 9.32 -4.92 -11.06
C LEU A 221 10.40 -5.54 -11.95
N LYS A 222 10.71 -6.84 -11.78
CA LYS A 222 11.62 -7.58 -12.68
C LYS A 222 11.13 -7.58 -14.14
N ALA A 223 9.81 -7.71 -14.33
CA ALA A 223 9.21 -7.64 -15.66
C ALA A 223 9.30 -6.26 -16.32
N LEU A 224 9.68 -5.22 -15.57
CA LEU A 224 9.84 -3.84 -16.05
C LEU A 224 11.30 -3.38 -16.09
N GLU A 225 12.27 -4.26 -15.80
CA GLU A 225 13.68 -3.90 -15.84
C GLU A 225 14.16 -3.67 -17.29
N LYS A 226 15.24 -2.89 -17.38
CA LYS A 226 15.90 -2.65 -18.67
C LYS A 226 16.31 -3.98 -19.32
N GLY A 227 15.85 -4.19 -20.56
CA GLY A 227 16.08 -5.41 -21.33
C GLY A 227 14.99 -6.48 -21.18
N ALA A 228 14.04 -6.30 -20.26
CA ALA A 228 12.86 -7.15 -20.20
C ALA A 228 11.88 -6.82 -21.33
N VAL A 229 11.13 -7.84 -21.77
CA VAL A 229 10.01 -7.62 -22.70
C VAL A 229 8.89 -6.92 -21.93
N ALA A 230 8.44 -5.76 -22.44
CA ALA A 230 7.35 -5.01 -21.81
C ALA A 230 6.09 -5.90 -21.67
N PRO A 231 5.44 -5.92 -20.51
CA PRO A 231 4.18 -6.66 -20.33
C PRO A 231 3.15 -6.25 -21.37
N ASN A 232 2.53 -7.24 -22.03
CA ASN A 232 1.45 -6.94 -22.96
C ASN A 232 0.19 -6.50 -22.23
N PHE A 233 -0.55 -5.60 -22.82
CA PHE A 233 -1.87 -5.18 -22.33
C PHE A 233 -2.84 -4.93 -23.47
N THR A 234 -4.11 -5.06 -23.18
CA THR A 234 -5.22 -4.80 -24.10
C THR A 234 -6.09 -3.70 -23.50
N LEU A 235 -6.27 -2.61 -24.23
CA LEU A 235 -7.08 -1.45 -23.80
C LEU A 235 -8.03 -1.03 -24.91
N LYS A 236 -9.03 -0.23 -24.53
CA LYS A 236 -9.94 0.41 -25.47
C LYS A 236 -9.40 1.75 -25.96
N THR A 237 -9.57 2.01 -27.25
CA THR A 237 -9.31 3.31 -27.85
C THR A 237 -10.49 4.27 -27.60
N PRO A 238 -10.36 5.58 -27.85
CA PRO A 238 -11.48 6.54 -27.70
C PRO A 238 -12.71 6.23 -28.57
N ASP A 239 -12.53 5.47 -29.63
CA ASP A 239 -13.58 4.98 -30.54
C ASP A 239 -13.99 3.51 -30.26
N ASP A 240 -13.77 3.03 -29.01
CA ASP A 240 -14.12 1.71 -28.49
C ASP A 240 -13.50 0.50 -29.21
N LYS A 241 -12.51 0.71 -30.06
CA LYS A 241 -11.77 -0.38 -30.66
C LYS A 241 -10.77 -0.97 -29.65
N THR A 242 -10.50 -2.25 -29.83
CA THR A 242 -9.49 -2.94 -29.02
C THR A 242 -8.10 -2.69 -29.58
N MET A 243 -7.14 -2.37 -28.71
CA MET A 243 -5.74 -2.20 -29.05
C MET A 243 -4.88 -3.05 -28.13
N VAL A 244 -3.98 -3.83 -28.70
CA VAL A 244 -3.03 -4.71 -28.00
C VAL A 244 -1.62 -4.16 -28.20
N LEU A 245 -0.88 -3.92 -27.11
CA LEU A 245 0.43 -3.25 -27.14
C LEU A 245 1.41 -3.94 -28.11
N HIS A 246 1.51 -5.27 -28.06
CA HIS A 246 2.48 -6.00 -28.88
C HIS A 246 2.14 -6.03 -30.38
N GLU A 247 0.88 -5.81 -30.72
CA GLU A 247 0.41 -5.77 -32.12
C GLU A 247 0.61 -4.40 -32.79
N ILE A 248 0.92 -3.35 -32.01
CA ILE A 248 1.17 -2.03 -32.56
C ILE A 248 2.50 -2.08 -33.34
N PRO A 249 2.54 -1.72 -34.64
CA PRO A 249 3.77 -1.71 -35.40
C PRO A 249 4.69 -0.57 -34.94
N GLY A 250 6.00 -0.78 -35.09
CA GLY A 250 7.02 0.24 -34.78
C GLY A 250 8.35 -0.40 -34.38
N LYS A 251 9.46 0.24 -34.75
CA LYS A 251 10.81 -0.16 -34.33
C LYS A 251 11.11 0.24 -32.89
N VAL A 252 10.60 1.40 -32.49
CA VAL A 252 10.69 1.96 -31.14
C VAL A 252 9.30 2.37 -30.69
N LYS A 253 8.92 2.00 -29.48
CA LYS A 253 7.63 2.38 -28.88
C LYS A 253 7.86 3.18 -27.61
N ILE A 254 7.20 4.30 -27.46
CA ILE A 254 7.11 5.04 -26.20
C ILE A 254 5.71 4.85 -25.64
N ILE A 255 5.61 4.39 -24.40
CA ILE A 255 4.34 4.31 -23.67
C ILE A 255 4.29 5.50 -22.73
N ASP A 256 3.34 6.42 -22.98
CA ASP A 256 3.12 7.64 -22.21
C ASP A 256 1.89 7.48 -21.31
N PHE A 257 2.09 7.43 -20.00
CA PHE A 257 0.99 7.38 -19.02
C PHE A 257 0.60 8.80 -18.62
N TRP A 258 -0.61 9.20 -18.96
CA TRP A 258 -1.10 10.55 -18.77
C TRP A 258 -2.55 10.59 -18.21
N ALA A 259 -3.06 11.78 -17.89
CA ALA A 259 -4.45 11.99 -17.57
C ALA A 259 -4.91 13.43 -17.89
N SER A 260 -6.21 13.63 -18.05
CA SER A 260 -6.81 14.96 -18.31
C SER A 260 -6.50 15.97 -17.20
N TRP A 261 -6.41 15.52 -15.97
CA TRP A 261 -6.08 16.31 -14.77
C TRP A 261 -4.58 16.43 -14.49
N CYS A 262 -3.73 15.71 -15.22
CA CYS A 262 -2.27 15.76 -15.05
C CYS A 262 -1.69 16.99 -15.75
N TYR A 263 -1.54 18.10 -15.03
CA TYR A 263 -0.98 19.33 -15.59
C TYR A 263 0.46 19.18 -16.13
N PRO A 264 1.41 18.51 -15.44
CA PRO A 264 2.74 18.26 -15.99
C PRO A 264 2.70 17.47 -17.30
N CYS A 265 1.88 16.40 -17.38
CA CYS A 265 1.76 15.60 -18.60
C CYS A 265 1.33 16.46 -19.79
N ARG A 266 0.39 17.39 -19.56
CA ARG A 266 -0.07 18.30 -20.63
C ARG A 266 0.98 19.30 -21.08
N LYS A 267 1.93 19.66 -20.21
CA LYS A 267 3.09 20.49 -20.59
C LYS A 267 4.07 19.76 -21.51
N GLU A 268 4.19 18.44 -21.35
CA GLU A 268 5.06 17.60 -22.18
C GLU A 268 4.47 17.32 -23.58
N ASN A 269 3.16 17.48 -23.78
CA ASN A 269 2.49 17.15 -25.03
C ASN A 269 3.10 17.83 -26.27
N PRO A 270 3.48 19.13 -26.28
CA PRO A 270 4.12 19.76 -27.43
C PRO A 270 5.46 19.12 -27.80
N PHE A 271 6.22 18.67 -26.80
CA PHE A 271 7.47 17.96 -27.01
C PHE A 271 7.23 16.57 -27.62
N MET A 272 6.30 15.81 -27.08
CA MET A 272 5.91 14.49 -27.58
C MET A 272 5.42 14.57 -29.04
N LYS A 273 4.65 15.60 -29.37
CA LYS A 273 4.19 15.85 -30.74
C LYS A 273 5.34 16.08 -31.70
N LYS A 274 6.29 16.98 -31.36
CA LYS A 274 7.49 17.24 -32.17
C LYS A 274 8.35 15.99 -32.35
N LEU A 275 8.47 15.17 -31.28
CA LEU A 275 9.20 13.91 -31.31
C LEU A 275 8.55 12.93 -32.31
N TYR A 276 7.23 12.81 -32.26
CA TYR A 276 6.47 11.97 -33.17
C TYR A 276 6.63 12.43 -34.63
N GLU A 277 6.36 13.69 -34.90
CA GLU A 277 6.51 14.30 -36.26
C GLU A 277 7.90 14.06 -36.85
N LYS A 278 8.96 14.11 -36.01
CA LYS A 278 10.35 13.95 -36.47
C LYS A 278 10.76 12.50 -36.73
N TYR A 279 10.16 11.51 -36.00
CA TYR A 279 10.68 10.16 -36.00
C TYR A 279 9.66 9.07 -36.38
N HIS A 280 8.39 9.43 -36.59
CA HIS A 280 7.36 8.45 -36.96
C HIS A 280 7.73 7.66 -38.22
N ASP A 281 8.13 8.36 -39.28
CA ASP A 281 8.53 7.75 -40.56
C ASP A 281 9.80 6.90 -40.45
N LYS A 282 10.56 7.06 -39.34
CA LYS A 282 11.73 6.23 -38.99
C LYS A 282 11.38 5.03 -38.14
N GLY A 283 10.11 4.87 -37.79
CA GLY A 283 9.56 3.75 -37.03
C GLY A 283 9.32 4.01 -35.55
N LEU A 284 9.27 5.28 -35.11
CA LEU A 284 8.82 5.62 -33.77
C LEU A 284 7.29 5.54 -33.68
N GLU A 285 6.78 4.83 -32.66
CA GLU A 285 5.38 4.91 -32.27
C GLU A 285 5.27 5.42 -30.83
N ILE A 286 4.27 6.28 -30.53
CA ILE A 286 4.01 6.76 -29.18
C ILE A 286 2.58 6.36 -28.80
N ILE A 287 2.38 5.71 -27.66
CA ILE A 287 1.12 5.14 -27.20
C ILE A 287 0.74 5.86 -25.91
N GLY A 288 -0.27 6.76 -25.98
CA GLY A 288 -0.80 7.41 -24.80
C GLY A 288 -1.78 6.51 -24.06
N VAL A 289 -1.47 6.18 -22.80
CA VAL A 289 -2.34 5.41 -21.92
C VAL A 289 -2.95 6.34 -20.88
N SER A 290 -4.27 6.56 -20.97
CA SER A 290 -4.96 7.41 -20.00
C SER A 290 -5.22 6.70 -18.68
N LEU A 291 -5.00 7.43 -17.58
CA LEU A 291 -5.34 7.04 -16.21
C LEU A 291 -6.66 7.68 -15.74
N ASP A 292 -7.43 8.27 -16.66
CA ASP A 292 -8.73 8.88 -16.35
C ASP A 292 -9.77 7.82 -16.00
N ASN A 293 -10.50 8.04 -14.91
CA ASN A 293 -11.69 7.26 -14.56
C ASN A 293 -12.95 7.80 -15.27
N ASP A 294 -12.89 9.03 -15.81
CA ASP A 294 -13.99 9.69 -16.52
C ASP A 294 -13.72 9.68 -18.02
N HIS A 295 -14.41 8.79 -18.72
CA HIS A 295 -14.27 8.59 -20.15
C HIS A 295 -14.57 9.87 -20.97
N LYS A 296 -15.55 10.70 -20.53
CA LYS A 296 -15.89 11.95 -21.22
C LYS A 296 -14.74 12.98 -21.10
N LYS A 297 -14.17 13.14 -19.92
CA LYS A 297 -13.01 14.04 -19.72
C LYS A 297 -11.80 13.58 -20.50
N TRP A 298 -11.54 12.29 -20.57
CA TRP A 298 -10.50 11.71 -21.40
C TRP A 298 -10.70 12.05 -22.87
N GLN A 299 -11.86 11.76 -23.47
CA GLN A 299 -12.18 12.05 -24.86
C GLN A 299 -12.07 13.55 -25.17
N GLN A 300 -12.63 14.43 -24.32
CA GLN A 300 -12.53 15.87 -24.46
C GLN A 300 -11.09 16.35 -24.49
N SER A 301 -10.23 15.80 -23.61
CA SER A 301 -8.81 16.18 -23.55
C SER A 301 -8.04 15.80 -24.82
N ILE A 302 -8.43 14.70 -25.47
CA ILE A 302 -7.87 14.32 -26.78
C ILE A 302 -8.39 15.27 -27.88
N PHE A 303 -9.71 15.52 -27.91
CA PHE A 303 -10.36 16.33 -28.96
C PHE A 303 -9.82 17.77 -29.01
N TYR A 304 -9.64 18.40 -27.86
CA TYR A 304 -9.11 19.78 -27.78
C TYR A 304 -7.61 19.90 -28.01
N GLY A 305 -6.94 18.85 -28.54
CA GLY A 305 -5.50 18.87 -28.81
C GLY A 305 -4.64 18.98 -27.58
N ARG A 306 -5.22 18.73 -26.39
CA ARG A 306 -4.50 18.76 -25.12
C ARG A 306 -3.62 17.52 -24.91
N CYS A 307 -3.79 16.51 -25.76
CA CYS A 307 -2.88 15.38 -25.89
C CYS A 307 -2.59 15.17 -27.39
N PRO A 308 -1.36 14.96 -27.82
CA PRO A 308 -1.09 14.55 -29.20
C PRO A 308 -1.80 13.22 -29.43
N ARG A 309 -2.60 13.17 -30.50
CA ARG A 309 -3.10 11.90 -30.99
C ARG A 309 -1.92 11.08 -31.47
N ILE A 310 -1.46 10.19 -30.62
CA ILE A 310 -0.57 9.18 -31.06
C ILE A 310 -1.39 7.93 -31.11
N ARG A 311 -1.90 7.73 -32.29
CA ARG A 311 -2.87 6.74 -32.75
C ARG A 311 -4.08 6.42 -31.83
N ARG A 312 -5.13 6.54 -32.48
CA ARG A 312 -6.50 6.07 -32.40
C ARG A 312 -6.61 4.65 -31.89
#